data_d9c69ebc5210c9ac8172676d81b78b5b
#
_entry.id   d9c69ebc5210c9ac8172676d81b78b5b
#
_cell.length_a   1.000
_cell.length_b   1.000
_cell.length_c   1.000
_cell.angle_alpha   90.00
_cell.angle_beta   90.00
_cell.angle_gamma   90.00
#
_symmetry.space_group_name_H-M   'P 1'
#
loop_
_entity.id
_entity.type
_entity.pdbx_description
1 polymer ?
#
loop_
_entity_poly.entity_id
_entity_poly.type
_entity_poly.pdbx_seq_one_letter_code
_entity_poly.pdbx_strand_id
1 'polypeptide(L)'
;MGRKTNLFHPTYKREPFWWEASRPDDEHSENLPNSTDVIVVGSGYAGLSAALELSRAGLNVTIIEALAFGEGASSRSGGGVSAGVNIGKGISGGPGQSKKFTEDRAILESLMLESLSAF
;
A
#
# COMPACT_ATOMS: atom_id res chain seq x y z
N MET A 1 8.09 -35.92 -20.35
CA MET A 1 6.98 -35.73 -19.38
C MET A 1 7.54 -35.02 -18.17
N GLY A 2 7.42 -33.67 -18.11
CA GLY A 2 8.02 -32.85 -17.04
C GLY A 2 7.24 -33.04 -15.74
N ARG A 3 7.94 -33.43 -14.67
CA ARG A 3 7.42 -33.46 -13.31
C ARG A 3 6.93 -32.05 -12.95
N LYS A 4 5.63 -31.84 -12.82
CA LYS A 4 5.09 -30.63 -12.15
C LYS A 4 5.51 -30.71 -10.69
N THR A 5 6.67 -30.17 -10.36
CA THR A 5 7.06 -29.98 -8.97
C THR A 5 6.14 -28.91 -8.39
N ASN A 6 5.31 -29.30 -7.45
CA ASN A 6 4.52 -28.36 -6.68
C ASN A 6 5.52 -27.57 -5.81
N LEU A 7 5.77 -26.31 -6.18
CA LEU A 7 6.75 -25.44 -5.50
C LEU A 7 6.28 -25.00 -4.11
N PHE A 8 5.00 -25.19 -3.80
CA PHE A 8 4.42 -24.74 -2.55
C PHE A 8 4.25 -25.91 -1.57
N HIS A 9 4.46 -25.63 -0.29
CA HIS A 9 4.17 -26.57 0.77
C HIS A 9 2.68 -27.00 0.73
N PRO A 10 2.30 -28.24 1.07
CA PRO A 10 0.90 -28.69 1.03
C PRO A 10 -0.08 -27.86 1.86
N THR A 11 0.43 -27.18 2.91
CA THR A 11 -0.37 -26.31 3.78
C THR A 11 -0.30 -24.84 3.40
N TYR A 12 0.32 -24.52 2.25
CA TYR A 12 0.40 -23.13 1.78
C TYR A 12 -0.99 -22.58 1.47
N LYS A 13 -1.31 -21.46 2.11
CA LYS A 13 -2.56 -20.74 1.89
C LYS A 13 -2.30 -19.55 0.95
N ARG A 14 -3.16 -19.35 -0.02
CA ARG A 14 -3.09 -18.22 -0.96
C ARG A 14 -3.78 -16.96 -0.45
N GLU A 15 -4.66 -17.13 0.53
CA GLU A 15 -5.37 -16.01 1.14
C GLU A 15 -4.44 -15.16 2.01
N PRO A 16 -4.72 -13.86 2.16
CA PRO A 16 -4.01 -13.00 3.09
C PRO A 16 -4.05 -13.56 4.52
N PHE A 17 -2.92 -13.52 5.22
CA PHE A 17 -2.83 -14.02 6.61
C PHE A 17 -3.86 -13.38 7.55
N TRP A 18 -4.07 -12.08 7.39
CA TRP A 18 -4.97 -11.30 8.25
C TRP A 18 -6.44 -11.68 8.09
N TRP A 19 -6.81 -12.31 6.98
CA TRP A 19 -8.17 -12.79 6.74
C TRP A 19 -8.56 -13.99 7.61
N GLU A 20 -7.59 -14.64 8.25
CA GLU A 20 -7.89 -15.67 9.25
C GLU A 20 -8.56 -15.09 10.50
N ALA A 21 -8.21 -13.86 10.85
CA ALA A 21 -8.76 -13.15 12.02
C ALA A 21 -9.96 -12.26 11.64
N SER A 22 -9.88 -11.57 10.47
CA SER A 22 -10.92 -10.64 10.03
C SER A 22 -10.89 -10.54 8.51
N ARG A 23 -11.85 -11.17 7.86
CA ARG A 23 -12.04 -11.05 6.42
C ARG A 23 -12.83 -9.78 6.12
N PRO A 24 -12.41 -8.95 5.15
CA PRO A 24 -13.21 -7.82 4.70
C PRO A 24 -14.57 -8.31 4.20
N ASP A 25 -15.59 -7.52 4.48
CA ASP A 25 -16.91 -7.73 3.94
C ASP A 25 -16.94 -7.29 2.46
N ASP A 26 -17.39 -8.18 1.60
CA ASP A 26 -17.48 -7.95 0.15
C ASP A 26 -18.93 -7.59 -0.27
N GLU A 27 -19.84 -7.42 0.71
CA GLU A 27 -21.25 -7.11 0.46
C GLU A 27 -21.47 -5.70 -0.11
N HIS A 28 -20.42 -4.87 -0.16
CA HIS A 28 -20.49 -3.50 -0.68
C HIS A 28 -20.19 -3.36 -2.18
N SER A 29 -20.14 -4.46 -2.93
CA SER A 29 -20.06 -4.38 -4.39
C SER A 29 -21.40 -3.97 -4.97
N GLU A 30 -21.57 -2.69 -5.22
CA GLU A 30 -22.74 -2.11 -5.86
C GLU A 30 -22.58 -2.03 -7.37
N ASN A 31 -23.69 -1.85 -8.07
CA ASN A 31 -23.65 -1.49 -9.48
C ASN A 31 -22.94 -0.15 -9.66
N LEU A 32 -22.16 -0.03 -10.73
CA LEU A 32 -21.47 1.21 -11.04
C LEU A 32 -22.48 2.36 -11.18
N PRO A 33 -22.22 3.51 -10.55
CA PRO A 33 -23.06 4.68 -10.72
C PRO A 33 -23.00 5.20 -12.17
N ASN A 34 -24.05 5.87 -12.62
CA ASN A 34 -24.07 6.47 -13.97
C ASN A 34 -23.05 7.59 -14.15
N SER A 35 -22.62 8.23 -13.06
CA SER A 35 -21.62 9.29 -13.06
C SER A 35 -20.89 9.34 -11.72
N THR A 36 -19.64 9.74 -11.75
CA THR A 36 -18.79 9.98 -10.59
C THR A 36 -17.79 11.09 -10.94
N ASP A 37 -17.32 11.84 -9.95
CA ASP A 37 -16.32 12.87 -10.19
C ASP A 37 -14.92 12.26 -10.38
N VAL A 38 -14.62 11.19 -9.64
CA VAL A 38 -13.31 10.52 -9.67
C VAL A 38 -13.48 9.01 -9.63
N ILE A 39 -12.72 8.32 -10.46
CA ILE A 39 -12.57 6.87 -10.41
C ILE A 39 -11.20 6.55 -9.85
N VAL A 40 -11.17 5.73 -8.80
CA VAL A 40 -9.95 5.17 -8.21
C VAL A 40 -9.87 3.69 -8.59
N VAL A 41 -8.77 3.28 -9.21
CA VAL A 41 -8.56 1.89 -9.62
C VAL A 41 -7.70 1.18 -8.57
N GLY A 42 -8.28 0.19 -7.93
CA GLY A 42 -7.66 -0.64 -6.89
C GLY A 42 -8.03 -0.22 -5.46
N SER A 43 -8.33 -1.20 -4.62
CA SER A 43 -8.72 -1.05 -3.21
C SER A 43 -7.56 -1.27 -2.23
N GLY A 44 -6.31 -1.06 -2.67
CA GLY A 44 -5.13 -1.08 -1.80
C GLY A 44 -5.00 0.20 -0.96
N TYR A 45 -3.97 0.26 -0.09
CA TYR A 45 -3.76 1.41 0.79
C TYR A 45 -3.75 2.75 0.06
N ALA A 46 -3.04 2.85 -1.07
CA ALA A 46 -2.96 4.09 -1.83
C ALA A 46 -4.33 4.50 -2.40
N GLY A 47 -5.07 3.54 -2.99
CA GLY A 47 -6.38 3.82 -3.56
C GLY A 47 -7.39 4.23 -2.50
N LEU A 48 -7.44 3.51 -1.37
CA LEU A 48 -8.35 3.83 -0.26
C LEU A 48 -8.01 5.17 0.39
N SER A 49 -6.72 5.48 0.61
CA SER A 49 -6.31 6.77 1.15
C SER A 49 -6.69 7.93 0.22
N ALA A 50 -6.44 7.79 -1.07
CA ALA A 50 -6.83 8.79 -2.05
C ALA A 50 -8.35 8.98 -2.11
N ALA A 51 -9.12 7.88 -2.16
CA ALA A 51 -10.56 7.93 -2.19
C ALA A 51 -11.15 8.59 -0.94
N LEU A 52 -10.58 8.31 0.23
CA LEU A 52 -11.00 8.91 1.50
C LEU A 52 -10.79 10.43 1.50
N GLU A 53 -9.61 10.89 1.10
CA GLU A 53 -9.32 12.33 1.05
C GLU A 53 -10.17 13.07 0.02
N LEU A 54 -10.37 12.49 -1.17
CA LEU A 54 -11.24 13.06 -2.20
C LEU A 54 -12.70 13.12 -1.74
N SER A 55 -13.19 12.08 -1.05
CA SER A 55 -14.53 12.06 -0.48
C SER A 55 -14.70 13.09 0.63
N ARG A 56 -13.68 13.28 1.49
CA ARG A 56 -13.66 14.35 2.50
C ARG A 56 -13.70 15.74 1.88
N ALA A 57 -13.12 15.90 0.70
CA ALA A 57 -13.21 17.13 -0.09
C ALA A 57 -14.55 17.34 -0.78
N GLY A 58 -15.53 16.42 -0.59
CA GLY A 58 -16.87 16.53 -1.12
C GLY A 58 -17.07 16.00 -2.54
N LEU A 59 -16.11 15.26 -3.07
CA LEU A 59 -16.22 14.64 -4.39
C LEU A 59 -16.92 13.28 -4.32
N ASN A 60 -17.68 12.95 -5.35
CA ASN A 60 -18.22 11.60 -5.54
C ASN A 60 -17.10 10.70 -6.08
N VAL A 61 -16.69 9.72 -5.29
CA VAL A 61 -15.58 8.82 -5.65
C VAL A 61 -16.10 7.41 -5.82
N THR A 62 -15.73 6.78 -6.92
CA THR A 62 -16.00 5.36 -7.17
C THR A 62 -14.69 4.60 -7.20
N ILE A 63 -14.59 3.55 -6.39
CA ILE A 63 -13.44 2.63 -6.40
C ILE A 63 -13.80 1.42 -7.24
N ILE A 64 -12.93 1.07 -8.17
CA ILE A 64 -13.05 -0.13 -9.00
C ILE A 64 -11.95 -1.10 -8.59
N GLU A 65 -12.34 -2.32 -8.20
CA GLU A 65 -11.42 -3.39 -7.82
C GLU A 65 -11.65 -4.61 -8.73
N ALA A 66 -10.56 -5.24 -9.17
CA ALA A 66 -10.61 -6.39 -10.06
C ALA A 66 -10.79 -7.74 -9.32
N LEU A 67 -10.42 -7.75 -8.04
CA LEU A 67 -10.45 -8.92 -7.15
C LEU A 67 -11.42 -8.64 -5.99
N ALA A 68 -11.45 -9.52 -4.99
CA ALA A 68 -12.13 -9.24 -3.75
C ALA A 68 -11.51 -8.02 -3.05
N PHE A 69 -12.31 -7.26 -2.32
CA PHE A 69 -11.86 -6.06 -1.62
C PHE A 69 -10.67 -6.37 -0.70
N GLY A 70 -9.59 -5.64 -0.89
CA GLY A 70 -8.37 -5.82 -0.11
C GLY A 70 -7.57 -7.09 -0.42
N GLU A 71 -7.87 -7.86 -1.46
CA GLU A 71 -7.12 -9.08 -1.80
C GLU A 71 -5.71 -8.84 -2.32
N GLY A 72 -5.37 -7.61 -2.69
CA GLY A 72 -4.09 -7.23 -3.23
C GLY A 72 -2.92 -7.31 -2.22
N ALA A 73 -1.81 -6.67 -2.59
CA ALA A 73 -0.58 -6.68 -1.79
C ALA A 73 -0.73 -6.02 -0.40
N SER A 74 -1.64 -5.07 -0.26
CA SER A 74 -1.85 -4.32 0.98
C SER A 74 -2.29 -5.20 2.15
N SER A 75 -3.12 -6.21 1.90
CA SER A 75 -3.56 -7.17 2.93
C SER A 75 -2.54 -8.28 3.20
N ARG A 76 -1.43 -8.32 2.46
CA ARG A 76 -0.36 -9.32 2.59
C ARG A 76 0.89 -8.73 3.23
N SER A 77 0.85 -7.46 3.62
CA SER A 77 1.95 -6.79 4.32
C SER A 77 2.08 -7.31 5.76
N GLY A 78 3.23 -7.11 6.39
CA GLY A 78 3.46 -7.50 7.79
C GLY A 78 2.68 -6.67 8.81
N GLY A 79 1.84 -5.71 8.38
CA GLY A 79 0.99 -4.89 9.26
C GLY A 79 1.75 -3.84 10.09
N GLY A 80 3.05 -3.68 9.86
CA GLY A 80 3.82 -2.64 10.53
C GLY A 80 3.48 -1.26 9.97
N VAL A 81 3.11 -0.33 10.85
CA VAL A 81 2.95 1.09 10.51
C VAL A 81 4.13 1.84 11.07
N SER A 82 4.88 2.51 10.21
CA SER A 82 5.96 3.40 10.64
C SER A 82 5.83 4.74 9.92
N ALA A 83 5.85 5.81 10.69
CA ALA A 83 6.01 7.15 10.12
C ALA A 83 7.49 7.34 9.77
N GLY A 84 7.78 7.54 8.51
CA GLY A 84 9.11 7.85 8.05
C GLY A 84 9.56 7.08 6.81
N VAL A 85 10.50 7.67 6.10
CA VAL A 85 11.16 7.05 4.96
C VAL A 85 12.21 6.08 5.50
N ASN A 86 12.05 4.77 5.23
CA ASN A 86 13.07 3.78 5.55
C ASN A 86 14.24 3.95 4.58
N ILE A 87 15.18 4.80 4.95
CA ILE A 87 16.43 4.98 4.22
C ILE A 87 17.26 3.73 4.49
N GLY A 88 17.26 2.80 3.53
CA GLY A 88 17.95 1.52 3.68
C GLY A 88 19.41 1.65 4.15
N LYS A 89 19.92 0.59 4.76
CA LYS A 89 21.28 0.51 5.32
C LYS A 89 22.42 0.95 4.38
N GLY A 90 22.18 1.07 3.07
CA GLY A 90 23.14 1.55 2.07
C GLY A 90 23.38 3.06 2.09
N ILE A 91 22.61 3.83 2.87
CA ILE A 91 22.70 5.29 2.95
C ILE A 91 23.36 5.75 4.27
N SER A 92 23.76 4.85 5.15
CA SER A 92 24.54 5.20 6.34
C SER A 92 25.97 5.59 5.94
N GLY A 93 26.30 6.86 6.15
CA GLY A 93 27.55 7.48 5.74
C GLY A 93 28.80 6.84 6.32
N GLY A 94 29.68 6.41 5.43
CA GLY A 94 31.07 6.08 5.76
C GLY A 94 32.02 7.26 5.45
N PRO A 95 33.28 7.22 5.93
CA PRO A 95 34.27 8.22 5.59
C PRO A 95 34.49 8.24 4.07
N GLY A 96 34.34 9.41 3.43
CA GLY A 96 34.51 9.62 1.99
C GLY A 96 33.26 9.91 1.17
N GLN A 97 32.14 10.21 1.79
CA GLN A 97 30.90 10.56 1.08
C GLN A 97 30.97 11.91 0.36
N SER A 98 30.39 11.96 -0.84
CA SER A 98 30.35 13.16 -1.64
C SER A 98 29.41 14.21 -1.05
N LYS A 99 29.66 15.50 -1.34
CA LYS A 99 28.81 16.64 -0.97
C LYS A 99 27.35 16.44 -1.41
N LYS A 100 27.13 15.85 -2.58
CA LYS A 100 25.82 15.51 -3.13
C LYS A 100 25.02 14.58 -2.19
N PHE A 101 25.69 13.61 -1.58
CA PHE A 101 25.04 12.68 -0.64
C PHE A 101 24.52 13.39 0.62
N THR A 102 25.24 14.41 1.09
CA THR A 102 24.81 15.20 2.25
C THR A 102 23.58 16.04 1.93
N GLU A 103 23.51 16.58 0.72
CA GLU A 103 22.35 17.33 0.24
C GLU A 103 21.11 16.41 0.07
N ASP A 104 21.30 15.26 -0.58
CA ASP A 104 20.24 14.25 -0.73
C ASP A 104 19.71 13.77 0.64
N ARG A 105 20.59 13.62 1.63
CA ARG A 105 20.21 13.25 2.99
C ARG A 105 19.35 14.31 3.67
N ALA A 106 19.70 15.58 3.53
CA ALA A 106 18.91 16.68 4.10
C ALA A 106 17.49 16.74 3.51
N ILE A 107 17.36 16.49 2.22
CA ILE A 107 16.05 16.40 1.55
C ILE A 107 15.25 15.22 2.13
N LEU A 108 15.87 14.06 2.31
CA LEU A 108 15.20 12.88 2.85
C LEU A 108 14.78 13.07 4.31
N GLU A 109 15.62 13.74 5.13
CA GLU A 109 15.29 14.09 6.52
C GLU A 109 14.10 15.07 6.58
N SER A 110 14.04 16.05 5.67
CA SER A 110 12.91 16.97 5.55
C SER A 110 11.62 16.24 5.19
N LEU A 111 11.66 15.36 4.19
CA LEU A 111 10.51 14.54 3.78
C LEU A 111 10.05 13.59 4.90
N MET A 112 10.99 13.08 5.69
CA MET A 112 10.68 12.24 6.85
C MET A 112 9.94 13.01 7.94
N LEU A 113 10.38 14.24 8.25
CA LEU A 113 9.72 15.10 9.22
C LEU A 113 8.32 15.52 8.74
N GLU A 114 8.17 15.81 7.45
CA GLU A 114 6.88 16.14 6.85
C GLU A 114 5.92 14.93 6.91
N SER A 115 6.40 13.73 6.61
CA SER A 115 5.59 12.51 6.71
C SER A 115 5.15 12.21 8.16
N LEU A 116 5.99 12.52 9.16
CA LEU A 116 5.66 12.38 10.57
C LEU A 116 4.56 13.35 11.01
N SER A 117 4.50 14.54 10.42
CA SER A 117 3.49 15.54 10.76
C SER A 117 2.10 15.23 10.16
N ALA A 118 2.04 14.29 9.20
CA ALA A 118 0.79 13.86 8.55
C ALA A 118 0.05 12.74 9.30
N PHE A 119 0.65 12.21 10.39
CA PHE A 119 0.05 11.21 11.29
C PHE A 119 -0.40 11.85 12.61
#